data_98595af525f4ed0f14a48078b0ed2858
#
_entry.id   98595af525f4ed0f14a48078b0ed2858
#
_cell.length_a   1.000
_cell.length_b   1.000
_cell.length_c   1.000
_cell.angle_alpha   90.00
_cell.angle_beta   90.00
_cell.angle_gamma   90.00
#
_symmetry.space_group_name_H-M   'P 1'
#
loop_
_entity.id
_entity.type
_entity.pdbx_description
1 polymer ?
#
loop_
_entity_poly.entity_id
_entity_poly.type
_entity_poly.pdbx_seq_one_letter_code
_entity_poly.pdbx_strand_id
1 'polypeptide(L)'
;MATRINSFKDIVGRYDVVLCDVWGVLHNGVEAFREAGLALADARQRGATVVLITNSPRPHPGVIVQIRGLGVPDAAYDRIVTSGDVTRALIQAGPKTIFFIGAERDLPLIEGLGVEMVSAADADIIVCAGFFDDETETPEDYRATLAPLARRGVPFICANPDLVVERGHKLIPCAGAIAEVYTALGGEARIAGKPHRPIYRAAIGEARAARGPFEASRVLAIGDGMPTDVRGAQEFGIDLLYIGAGIHAADYMTGEKTDEARLNAFLKKEGVAPKWWMPRLI
;
A
#
# COMPACT_ATOMS: atom_id res chain seq x y z
N MET A 1 17.06 3.41 18.34
CA MET A 1 17.66 3.39 17.00
C MET A 1 17.31 2.08 16.35
N ALA A 2 17.03 2.07 15.04
CA ALA A 2 16.75 0.87 14.30
C ALA A 2 18.00 -0.02 14.21
N THR A 3 17.85 -1.32 14.39
CA THR A 3 18.97 -2.26 14.28
C THR A 3 19.17 -2.67 12.82
N ARG A 4 20.38 -2.46 12.30
CA ARG A 4 20.76 -2.95 10.98
C ARG A 4 20.86 -4.47 10.97
N ILE A 5 20.31 -5.10 9.95
CA ILE A 5 20.52 -6.54 9.67
C ILE A 5 21.12 -6.71 8.28
N ASN A 6 21.86 -7.80 8.09
CA ASN A 6 22.53 -8.10 6.82
C ASN A 6 21.74 -9.07 5.95
N SER A 7 20.87 -9.88 6.54
CA SER A 7 19.99 -10.79 5.85
C SER A 7 18.67 -10.95 6.60
N PHE A 8 17.58 -11.13 5.86
CA PHE A 8 16.27 -11.42 6.45
C PHE A 8 16.26 -12.71 7.26
N LYS A 9 17.11 -13.66 6.90
CA LYS A 9 17.35 -14.93 7.64
C LYS A 9 17.72 -14.72 9.12
N ASP A 10 18.35 -13.60 9.45
CA ASP A 10 18.83 -13.31 10.82
C ASP A 10 17.67 -13.10 11.80
N ILE A 11 16.48 -12.72 11.27
CA ILE A 11 15.35 -12.35 12.13
C ILE A 11 14.07 -13.15 11.85
N VAL A 12 13.91 -13.76 10.67
CA VAL A 12 12.64 -14.37 10.24
C VAL A 12 12.11 -15.44 11.21
N GLY A 13 12.98 -16.22 11.86
CA GLY A 13 12.59 -17.23 12.85
C GLY A 13 11.90 -16.68 14.11
N ARG A 14 11.90 -15.35 14.30
CA ARG A 14 11.19 -14.67 15.40
C ARG A 14 9.73 -14.40 15.08
N TYR A 15 9.31 -14.57 13.82
CA TYR A 15 7.99 -14.16 13.33
C TYR A 15 7.26 -15.34 12.68
N ASP A 16 5.97 -15.41 12.95
CA ASP A 16 5.07 -16.39 12.34
C ASP A 16 4.43 -15.85 11.06
N VAL A 17 4.24 -14.53 11.03
CA VAL A 17 3.58 -13.83 9.92
C VAL A 17 4.44 -12.66 9.46
N VAL A 18 4.57 -12.54 8.16
CA VAL A 18 5.23 -11.42 7.48
C VAL A 18 4.20 -10.70 6.61
N LEU A 19 3.96 -9.43 6.89
CA LEU A 19 3.15 -8.53 6.07
C LEU A 19 4.12 -7.71 5.22
N CYS A 20 4.29 -8.06 3.95
CA CYS A 20 5.30 -7.43 3.09
C CYS A 20 4.64 -6.48 2.09
N ASP A 21 5.13 -5.25 2.03
CA ASP A 21 4.80 -4.35 0.94
C ASP A 21 5.28 -4.90 -0.41
N VAL A 22 4.68 -4.42 -1.47
CA VAL A 22 4.93 -4.88 -2.85
C VAL A 22 5.80 -3.87 -3.61
N TRP A 23 5.33 -2.64 -3.72
CA TRP A 23 6.02 -1.59 -4.46
C TRP A 23 7.16 -1.00 -3.61
N GLY A 24 8.36 -0.84 -4.20
CA GLY A 24 9.56 -0.41 -3.46
C GLY A 24 10.28 -1.53 -2.72
N VAL A 25 9.60 -2.66 -2.43
CA VAL A 25 10.18 -3.83 -1.74
C VAL A 25 10.39 -5.02 -2.66
N LEU A 26 9.40 -5.38 -3.48
CA LEU A 26 9.47 -6.51 -4.42
C LEU A 26 9.74 -6.08 -5.86
N HIS A 27 9.34 -4.87 -6.23
CA HIS A 27 9.56 -4.29 -7.57
C HIS A 27 9.47 -2.76 -7.54
N ASN A 28 9.95 -2.12 -8.61
CA ASN A 28 9.87 -0.67 -8.85
C ASN A 28 8.85 -0.29 -9.94
N GLY A 29 7.95 -1.21 -10.30
CA GLY A 29 6.97 -1.03 -11.37
C GLY A 29 7.46 -1.39 -12.77
N VAL A 30 8.75 -1.59 -12.95
CA VAL A 30 9.39 -1.96 -14.23
C VAL A 30 10.07 -3.33 -14.14
N GLU A 31 10.73 -3.61 -13.02
CA GLU A 31 11.45 -4.86 -12.78
C GLU A 31 11.25 -5.33 -11.34
N ALA A 32 11.30 -6.65 -11.13
CA ALA A 32 11.28 -7.24 -9.81
C ALA A 32 12.68 -7.23 -9.16
N PHE A 33 12.71 -7.05 -7.85
CA PHE A 33 13.91 -7.26 -7.04
C PHE A 33 14.02 -8.75 -6.69
N ARG A 34 14.77 -9.48 -7.50
CA ARG A 34 14.85 -10.94 -7.45
C ARG A 34 15.19 -11.49 -6.05
N GLU A 35 16.16 -10.86 -5.38
CA GLU A 35 16.62 -11.26 -4.04
C GLU A 35 15.50 -11.13 -3.00
N ALA A 36 14.64 -10.13 -3.12
CA ALA A 36 13.50 -9.94 -2.23
C ALA A 36 12.50 -11.09 -2.36
N GLY A 37 12.16 -11.48 -3.59
CA GLY A 37 11.29 -12.63 -3.84
C GLY A 37 11.88 -13.93 -3.28
N LEU A 38 13.19 -14.14 -3.43
CA LEU A 38 13.89 -15.32 -2.89
C LEU A 38 13.94 -15.32 -1.36
N ALA A 39 14.15 -14.15 -0.74
CA ALA A 39 14.15 -14.01 0.72
C ALA A 39 12.78 -14.33 1.33
N LEU A 40 11.69 -13.89 0.70
CA LEU A 40 10.34 -14.26 1.14
C LEU A 40 10.02 -15.74 0.91
N ALA A 41 10.49 -16.34 -0.19
CA ALA A 41 10.32 -17.77 -0.45
C ALA A 41 11.07 -18.61 0.60
N ASP A 42 12.30 -18.22 0.97
CA ASP A 42 13.05 -18.87 2.07
C ASP A 42 12.33 -18.70 3.42
N ALA A 43 11.77 -17.53 3.70
CA ALA A 43 10.98 -17.29 4.91
C ALA A 43 9.79 -18.26 5.02
N ARG A 44 9.07 -18.50 3.92
CA ARG A 44 7.97 -19.47 3.87
C ARG A 44 8.46 -20.91 4.08
N GLN A 45 9.58 -21.29 3.49
CA GLN A 45 10.19 -22.62 3.71
C GLN A 45 10.57 -22.82 5.18
N ARG A 46 10.88 -21.75 5.91
CA ARG A 46 11.15 -21.75 7.37
C ARG A 46 9.89 -21.71 8.23
N GLY A 47 8.71 -21.72 7.62
CA GLY A 47 7.42 -21.79 8.30
C GLY A 47 6.76 -20.45 8.60
N ALA A 48 7.27 -19.33 8.10
CA ALA A 48 6.56 -18.05 8.14
C ALA A 48 5.43 -18.04 7.09
N THR A 49 4.30 -17.42 7.43
CA THR A 49 3.25 -17.13 6.45
C THR A 49 3.46 -15.73 5.92
N VAL A 50 3.59 -15.59 4.61
CA VAL A 50 3.82 -14.32 3.94
C VAL A 50 2.52 -13.82 3.30
N VAL A 51 2.06 -12.65 3.72
CA VAL A 51 0.94 -11.92 3.10
C VAL A 51 1.49 -10.65 2.49
N LEU A 52 1.35 -10.50 1.18
CA LEU A 52 1.65 -9.24 0.52
C LEU A 52 0.54 -8.23 0.83
N ILE A 53 0.92 -6.99 1.16
CA ILE A 53 0.00 -5.92 1.52
C ILE A 53 0.35 -4.67 0.68
N THR A 54 -0.58 -4.21 -0.14
CA THR A 54 -0.30 -3.11 -1.09
C THR A 54 -1.42 -2.08 -1.14
N ASN A 55 -1.05 -0.82 -1.36
CA ASN A 55 -1.99 0.28 -1.58
C ASN A 55 -2.56 0.31 -3.02
N SER A 56 -2.20 -0.65 -3.86
CA SER A 56 -2.78 -0.77 -5.20
C SER A 56 -4.32 -0.76 -5.15
N PRO A 57 -4.98 0.05 -5.98
CA PRO A 57 -6.44 0.04 -6.09
C PRO A 57 -6.96 -1.18 -6.84
N ARG A 58 -6.08 -1.95 -7.47
CA ARG A 58 -6.47 -3.18 -8.19
C ARG A 58 -6.84 -4.28 -7.21
N PRO A 59 -7.93 -5.05 -7.45
CA PRO A 59 -8.18 -6.29 -6.73
C PRO A 59 -7.01 -7.28 -6.89
N HIS A 60 -6.79 -8.13 -5.88
CA HIS A 60 -5.63 -9.03 -5.83
C HIS A 60 -5.39 -9.89 -7.08
N PRO A 61 -6.39 -10.38 -7.86
CA PRO A 61 -6.10 -11.14 -9.08
C PRO A 61 -5.31 -10.33 -10.10
N GLY A 62 -5.62 -9.03 -10.24
CA GLY A 62 -4.89 -8.13 -11.13
C GLY A 62 -3.46 -7.85 -10.66
N VAL A 63 -3.24 -7.77 -9.34
CA VAL A 63 -1.89 -7.62 -8.77
C VAL A 63 -1.07 -8.89 -8.97
N ILE A 64 -1.65 -10.08 -8.83
CA ILE A 64 -0.98 -11.36 -9.11
C ILE A 64 -0.45 -11.40 -10.55
N VAL A 65 -1.28 -11.03 -11.51
CA VAL A 65 -0.87 -10.98 -12.92
C VAL A 65 0.30 -10.01 -13.11
N GLN A 66 0.23 -8.83 -12.49
CA GLN A 66 1.27 -7.82 -12.59
C GLN A 66 2.61 -8.31 -12.01
N ILE A 67 2.64 -8.79 -10.77
CA ILE A 67 3.89 -9.19 -10.11
C ILE A 67 4.52 -10.43 -10.75
N ARG A 68 3.70 -11.38 -11.26
CA ARG A 68 4.18 -12.51 -12.08
C ARG A 68 4.83 -12.04 -13.36
N GLY A 69 4.19 -11.08 -14.05
CA GLY A 69 4.74 -10.48 -15.28
C GLY A 69 6.09 -9.77 -15.05
N LEU A 70 6.32 -9.24 -13.86
CA LEU A 70 7.59 -8.65 -13.45
C LEU A 70 8.63 -9.68 -12.99
N GLY A 71 8.26 -10.93 -12.75
CA GLY A 71 9.16 -12.01 -12.35
C GLY A 71 9.20 -12.30 -10.85
N VAL A 72 8.26 -11.79 -10.04
CA VAL A 72 8.12 -12.20 -8.64
C VAL A 72 7.62 -13.65 -8.60
N PRO A 73 8.34 -14.58 -7.92
CA PRO A 73 7.94 -15.96 -7.89
C PRO A 73 6.71 -16.19 -7.00
N ASP A 74 5.79 -17.06 -7.40
CA ASP A 74 4.63 -17.45 -6.59
C ASP A 74 5.03 -18.08 -5.23
N ALA A 75 6.23 -18.62 -5.14
CA ALA A 75 6.79 -19.13 -3.90
C ALA A 75 7.05 -18.04 -2.85
N ALA A 76 7.05 -16.75 -3.22
CA ALA A 76 7.34 -15.64 -2.31
C ALA A 76 6.21 -15.32 -1.34
N TYR A 77 4.97 -15.74 -1.60
CA TYR A 77 3.80 -15.35 -0.77
C TYR A 77 2.75 -16.45 -0.68
N ASP A 78 1.94 -16.39 0.37
CA ASP A 78 0.77 -17.26 0.58
C ASP A 78 -0.52 -16.57 0.17
N ARG A 79 -0.61 -15.26 0.44
CA ARG A 79 -1.80 -14.43 0.19
C ARG A 79 -1.38 -13.02 -0.26
N ILE A 80 -2.31 -12.32 -0.89
CA ILE A 80 -2.19 -10.90 -1.23
C ILE A 80 -3.45 -10.19 -0.74
N VAL A 81 -3.28 -9.04 -0.10
CA VAL A 81 -4.35 -8.12 0.29
C VAL A 81 -4.04 -6.76 -0.30
N THR A 82 -4.96 -6.23 -1.07
CA THR A 82 -4.84 -4.93 -1.71
C THR A 82 -5.77 -3.90 -1.09
N SER A 83 -5.43 -2.61 -1.21
CA SER A 83 -6.39 -1.55 -0.90
C SER A 83 -7.66 -1.68 -1.75
N GLY A 84 -7.53 -2.17 -2.99
CA GLY A 84 -8.68 -2.47 -3.85
C GLY A 84 -9.62 -3.51 -3.27
N ASP A 85 -9.11 -4.62 -2.70
CA ASP A 85 -9.97 -5.64 -2.08
C ASP A 85 -10.75 -5.06 -0.89
N VAL A 86 -10.09 -4.26 -0.04
CA VAL A 86 -10.74 -3.59 1.09
C VAL A 86 -11.78 -2.56 0.60
N THR A 87 -11.43 -1.80 -0.45
CA THR A 87 -12.34 -0.84 -1.09
C THR A 87 -13.60 -1.52 -1.63
N ARG A 88 -13.46 -2.67 -2.28
CA ARG A 88 -14.61 -3.46 -2.77
C ARG A 88 -15.60 -3.80 -1.65
N ALA A 89 -15.09 -4.19 -0.48
CA ALA A 89 -15.93 -4.46 0.68
C ALA A 89 -16.67 -3.20 1.18
N LEU A 90 -16.01 -2.04 1.16
CA LEU A 90 -16.62 -0.75 1.51
C LEU A 90 -17.72 -0.35 0.50
N ILE A 91 -17.46 -0.49 -0.80
CA ILE A 91 -18.45 -0.22 -1.86
C ILE A 91 -19.65 -1.17 -1.72
N GLN A 92 -19.40 -2.45 -1.44
CA GLN A 92 -20.47 -3.44 -1.31
C GLN A 92 -21.41 -3.13 -0.14
N ALA A 93 -20.88 -2.57 0.94
CA ALA A 93 -21.64 -2.15 2.12
C ALA A 93 -22.30 -0.76 1.99
N GLY A 94 -21.96 0.01 0.94
CA GLY A 94 -22.40 1.38 0.73
C GLY A 94 -23.54 1.55 -0.28
N PRO A 95 -23.86 2.81 -0.63
CA PRO A 95 -24.78 3.17 -1.71
C PRO A 95 -24.36 2.54 -3.05
N LYS A 96 -25.35 2.42 -3.96
CA LYS A 96 -25.13 1.76 -5.26
C LYS A 96 -24.94 2.73 -6.43
N THR A 97 -25.27 4.00 -6.25
CA THR A 97 -25.05 5.07 -7.24
C THR A 97 -23.71 5.75 -6.97
N ILE A 98 -22.73 5.51 -7.82
CA ILE A 98 -21.35 5.94 -7.61
C ILE A 98 -20.88 6.95 -8.66
N PHE A 99 -20.15 7.97 -8.25
CA PHE A 99 -19.28 8.73 -9.14
C PHE A 99 -17.89 8.12 -9.09
N PHE A 100 -17.48 7.48 -10.18
CA PHE A 100 -16.19 6.81 -10.28
C PHE A 100 -15.12 7.77 -10.83
N ILE A 101 -13.98 7.85 -10.15
CA ILE A 101 -12.79 8.60 -10.58
C ILE A 101 -11.66 7.58 -10.74
N GLY A 102 -11.17 7.41 -11.96
CA GLY A 102 -10.11 6.46 -12.31
C GLY A 102 -10.12 6.17 -13.81
N ALA A 103 -9.03 5.63 -14.32
CA ALA A 103 -8.89 5.25 -15.70
C ALA A 103 -9.66 3.94 -15.99
N GLU A 104 -9.85 3.60 -17.27
CA GLU A 104 -10.52 2.36 -17.70
C GLU A 104 -9.89 1.10 -17.10
N ARG A 105 -8.57 1.08 -16.93
CA ARG A 105 -7.83 -0.02 -16.28
C ARG A 105 -8.21 -0.27 -14.82
N ASP A 106 -8.91 0.67 -14.17
CA ASP A 106 -9.31 0.61 -12.77
C ASP A 106 -10.76 0.13 -12.58
N LEU A 107 -11.54 -0.02 -13.66
CA LEU A 107 -12.92 -0.53 -13.64
C LEU A 107 -13.09 -1.90 -12.95
N PRO A 108 -12.10 -2.83 -12.99
CA PRO A 108 -12.18 -4.07 -12.21
C PRO A 108 -12.42 -3.86 -10.71
N LEU A 109 -12.12 -2.66 -10.16
CA LEU A 109 -12.41 -2.30 -8.78
C LEU A 109 -13.91 -2.38 -8.45
N ILE A 110 -14.77 -2.03 -9.39
CA ILE A 110 -16.23 -1.96 -9.19
C ILE A 110 -16.98 -3.09 -9.90
N GLU A 111 -16.32 -3.85 -10.75
CA GLU A 111 -16.93 -4.93 -11.52
C GLU A 111 -17.59 -5.99 -10.63
N GLY A 112 -18.82 -6.39 -10.95
CA GLY A 112 -19.57 -7.41 -10.22
C GLY A 112 -20.15 -6.97 -8.86
N LEU A 113 -20.03 -5.68 -8.47
CA LEU A 113 -20.55 -5.18 -7.19
C LEU A 113 -22.00 -4.69 -7.26
N GLY A 114 -22.64 -4.71 -8.44
CA GLY A 114 -24.02 -4.24 -8.63
C GLY A 114 -24.16 -2.75 -8.34
N VAL A 115 -23.16 -1.94 -8.69
CA VAL A 115 -23.18 -0.49 -8.61
C VAL A 115 -23.49 0.12 -9.96
N GLU A 116 -24.12 1.28 -9.97
CA GLU A 116 -24.39 2.11 -11.14
C GLU A 116 -23.48 3.31 -11.16
N MET A 117 -22.71 3.49 -12.23
CA MET A 117 -21.92 4.69 -12.45
C MET A 117 -22.83 5.81 -12.96
N VAL A 118 -22.82 6.92 -12.24
CA VAL A 118 -23.63 8.10 -12.53
C VAL A 118 -22.78 9.35 -12.61
N SER A 119 -23.41 10.49 -13.02
CA SER A 119 -22.73 11.78 -12.99
C SER A 119 -22.42 12.21 -11.54
N ALA A 120 -21.48 13.16 -11.37
CA ALA A 120 -21.19 13.71 -10.04
C ALA A 120 -22.42 14.35 -9.38
N ALA A 121 -23.38 14.86 -10.15
CA ALA A 121 -24.61 15.46 -9.63
C ALA A 121 -25.53 14.45 -8.96
N ASP A 122 -25.56 13.21 -9.46
CA ASP A 122 -26.51 12.16 -9.08
C ASP A 122 -25.93 11.13 -8.10
N ALA A 123 -24.62 11.20 -7.82
CA ALA A 123 -23.93 10.22 -7.00
C ALA A 123 -24.24 10.35 -5.51
N ASP A 124 -24.37 9.20 -4.85
CA ASP A 124 -24.49 9.06 -3.39
C ASP A 124 -23.13 8.76 -2.73
N ILE A 125 -22.13 8.34 -3.52
CA ILE A 125 -20.78 8.07 -3.04
C ILE A 125 -19.77 8.29 -4.17
N ILE A 126 -18.58 8.78 -3.81
CA ILE A 126 -17.43 8.87 -4.71
C ILE A 126 -16.54 7.67 -4.49
N VAL A 127 -16.11 7.00 -5.58
CA VAL A 127 -15.09 5.94 -5.56
C VAL A 127 -13.92 6.41 -6.41
N CYS A 128 -12.79 6.67 -5.77
CA CYS A 128 -11.59 7.15 -6.45
C CYS A 128 -10.50 6.08 -6.43
N ALA A 129 -10.16 5.57 -7.61
CA ALA A 129 -9.06 4.61 -7.82
C ALA A 129 -7.76 5.29 -8.26
N GLY A 130 -7.86 6.48 -8.87
CA GLY A 130 -6.75 7.25 -9.42
C GLY A 130 -7.26 8.43 -10.22
N PHE A 131 -6.45 8.91 -11.12
CA PHE A 131 -6.76 9.95 -12.09
C PHE A 131 -7.44 9.34 -13.33
N PHE A 132 -8.19 10.14 -14.08
CA PHE A 132 -8.63 9.71 -15.42
C PHE A 132 -7.43 9.57 -16.36
N ASP A 133 -6.51 10.54 -16.31
CA ASP A 133 -5.21 10.52 -16.98
C ASP A 133 -4.09 10.95 -16.02
N ASP A 134 -3.35 9.98 -15.49
CA ASP A 134 -2.26 10.21 -14.51
C ASP A 134 -0.98 10.81 -15.14
N GLU A 135 -0.93 10.99 -16.46
CA GLU A 135 0.20 11.62 -17.16
C GLU A 135 0.01 13.15 -17.33
N THR A 136 -1.23 13.63 -17.37
CA THR A 136 -1.55 15.02 -17.73
C THR A 136 -2.33 15.79 -16.67
N GLU A 137 -3.11 15.10 -15.83
CA GLU A 137 -3.97 15.75 -14.84
C GLU A 137 -3.24 15.99 -13.51
N THR A 138 -3.72 17.00 -12.79
CA THR A 138 -3.29 17.35 -11.44
C THR A 138 -4.44 17.19 -10.44
N PRO A 139 -4.19 17.04 -9.12
CA PRO A 139 -5.25 16.96 -8.12
C PRO A 139 -6.20 18.17 -8.15
N GLU A 140 -5.69 19.35 -8.48
CA GLU A 140 -6.48 20.58 -8.52
C GLU A 140 -7.53 20.59 -9.65
N ASP A 141 -7.33 19.87 -10.73
CA ASP A 141 -8.30 19.78 -11.84
C ASP A 141 -9.64 19.18 -11.38
N TYR A 142 -9.61 18.38 -10.30
CA TYR A 142 -10.81 17.77 -9.71
C TYR A 142 -11.58 18.70 -8.77
N ARG A 143 -11.00 19.84 -8.34
CA ARG A 143 -11.59 20.73 -7.34
C ARG A 143 -12.99 21.21 -7.72
N ALA A 144 -13.19 21.63 -8.96
CA ALA A 144 -14.47 22.15 -9.44
C ALA A 144 -15.58 21.08 -9.39
N THR A 145 -15.26 19.85 -9.76
CA THR A 145 -16.17 18.70 -9.72
C THR A 145 -16.45 18.25 -8.29
N LEU A 146 -15.44 18.25 -7.41
CA LEU A 146 -15.55 17.75 -6.04
C LEU A 146 -16.24 18.74 -5.08
N ALA A 147 -16.13 20.05 -5.32
CA ALA A 147 -16.69 21.06 -4.41
C ALA A 147 -18.22 20.95 -4.20
N PRO A 148 -19.07 20.72 -5.22
CA PRO A 148 -20.49 20.47 -5.00
C PRO A 148 -20.76 19.21 -4.19
N LEU A 149 -20.01 18.14 -4.41
CA LEU A 149 -20.12 16.85 -3.71
C LEU A 149 -19.76 17.01 -2.22
N ALA A 150 -18.68 17.72 -1.90
CA ALA A 150 -18.30 18.02 -0.53
C ALA A 150 -19.38 18.81 0.22
N ARG A 151 -19.98 19.85 -0.44
CA ARG A 151 -21.11 20.59 0.16
C ARG A 151 -22.35 19.74 0.41
N ARG A 152 -22.58 18.70 -0.38
CA ARG A 152 -23.66 17.72 -0.18
C ARG A 152 -23.32 16.67 0.89
N GLY A 153 -22.09 16.63 1.37
CA GLY A 153 -21.60 15.61 2.32
C GLY A 153 -21.51 14.21 1.71
N VAL A 154 -21.29 14.10 0.39
CA VAL A 154 -21.15 12.80 -0.29
C VAL A 154 -19.88 12.11 0.19
N PRO A 155 -19.93 10.88 0.72
CA PRO A 155 -18.73 10.17 1.17
C PRO A 155 -17.77 9.88 0.01
N PHE A 156 -16.46 9.96 0.27
CA PHE A 156 -15.41 9.66 -0.69
C PHE A 156 -14.67 8.40 -0.25
N ILE A 157 -14.61 7.36 -1.07
CA ILE A 157 -13.77 6.19 -0.85
C ILE A 157 -12.49 6.33 -1.67
N CYS A 158 -11.36 6.38 -1.00
CA CYS A 158 -10.03 6.40 -1.60
C CYS A 158 -9.46 4.98 -1.67
N ALA A 159 -9.33 4.45 -2.87
CA ALA A 159 -8.84 3.09 -3.10
C ALA A 159 -7.30 2.98 -3.14
N ASN A 160 -6.59 4.08 -3.28
CA ASN A 160 -5.13 4.17 -3.20
C ASN A 160 -4.71 5.40 -2.40
N PRO A 161 -4.33 5.26 -1.12
CA PRO A 161 -3.99 6.39 -0.27
C PRO A 161 -2.63 7.05 -0.54
N ASP A 162 -1.79 6.46 -1.40
CA ASP A 162 -0.51 7.06 -1.77
C ASP A 162 -0.77 8.41 -2.46
N LEU A 163 0.07 9.39 -2.17
CA LEU A 163 0.02 10.69 -2.86
C LEU A 163 0.67 10.58 -4.23
N VAL A 164 1.79 9.86 -4.28
CA VAL A 164 2.57 9.59 -5.49
C VAL A 164 3.19 8.19 -5.40
N VAL A 165 3.46 7.60 -6.56
CA VAL A 165 4.26 6.37 -6.70
C VAL A 165 5.34 6.57 -7.76
N GLU A 166 6.45 5.87 -7.61
CA GLU A 166 7.48 5.82 -8.67
C GLU A 166 7.05 4.84 -9.76
N ARG A 167 7.06 5.29 -11.01
CA ARG A 167 6.92 4.44 -12.20
C ARG A 167 8.17 4.63 -13.05
N GLY A 168 9.15 3.75 -12.87
CA GLY A 168 10.48 3.93 -13.42
C GLY A 168 11.20 5.15 -12.83
N HIS A 169 11.34 6.23 -13.59
CA HIS A 169 11.96 7.48 -13.13
C HIS A 169 10.96 8.62 -12.94
N LYS A 170 9.66 8.36 -13.10
CA LYS A 170 8.59 9.37 -12.96
C LYS A 170 7.86 9.17 -11.64
N LEU A 171 7.49 10.29 -11.00
CA LEU A 171 6.52 10.31 -9.90
C LEU A 171 5.13 10.50 -10.51
N ILE A 172 4.24 9.55 -10.24
CA ILE A 172 2.87 9.54 -10.75
C ILE A 172 1.92 9.80 -9.58
N PRO A 173 1.01 10.80 -9.70
CA PRO A 173 0.04 11.08 -8.64
C PRO A 173 -0.99 9.95 -8.51
N CYS A 174 -1.47 9.74 -7.28
CA CYS A 174 -2.43 8.70 -6.92
C CYS A 174 -3.72 9.28 -6.33
N ALA A 175 -4.71 8.42 -6.10
CA ALA A 175 -6.02 8.81 -5.56
C ALA A 175 -5.94 9.54 -4.22
N GLY A 176 -4.92 9.28 -3.40
CA GLY A 176 -4.67 10.00 -2.15
C GLY A 176 -4.53 11.50 -2.35
N ALA A 177 -3.88 11.94 -3.42
CA ALA A 177 -3.75 13.37 -3.72
C ALA A 177 -5.12 14.03 -4.05
N ILE A 178 -6.02 13.31 -4.72
CA ILE A 178 -7.40 13.77 -4.96
C ILE A 178 -8.21 13.77 -3.65
N ALA A 179 -7.99 12.77 -2.78
CA ALA A 179 -8.64 12.69 -1.47
C ALA A 179 -8.23 13.87 -0.55
N GLU A 180 -6.99 14.34 -0.64
CA GLU A 180 -6.55 15.57 0.07
C GLU A 180 -7.30 16.80 -0.41
N VAL A 181 -7.48 16.97 -1.73
CA VAL A 181 -8.29 18.06 -2.29
C VAL A 181 -9.73 17.97 -1.77
N TYR A 182 -10.33 16.77 -1.75
CA TYR A 182 -11.68 16.58 -1.25
C TYR A 182 -11.81 16.93 0.24
N THR A 183 -10.84 16.49 1.05
CA THR A 183 -10.81 16.81 2.50
C THR A 183 -10.61 18.31 2.74
N ALA A 184 -9.77 18.97 1.96
CA ALA A 184 -9.60 20.44 2.03
C ALA A 184 -10.87 21.21 1.66
N LEU A 185 -11.79 20.62 0.90
CA LEU A 185 -13.12 21.15 0.61
C LEU A 185 -14.15 20.87 1.72
N GLY A 186 -13.75 20.22 2.81
CA GLY A 186 -14.60 19.82 3.94
C GLY A 186 -15.33 18.50 3.77
N GLY A 187 -14.97 17.69 2.76
CA GLY A 187 -15.53 16.38 2.52
C GLY A 187 -14.93 15.29 3.42
N GLU A 188 -15.67 14.20 3.63
CA GLU A 188 -15.21 13.01 4.38
C GLU A 188 -14.58 11.99 3.44
N ALA A 189 -13.27 11.73 3.58
CA ALA A 189 -12.56 10.70 2.85
C ALA A 189 -12.38 9.44 3.73
N ARG A 190 -12.84 8.28 3.22
CA ARG A 190 -12.65 6.96 3.81
C ARG A 190 -11.54 6.22 3.06
N ILE A 191 -10.49 5.89 3.77
CA ILE A 191 -9.27 5.34 3.19
C ILE A 191 -9.16 3.85 3.52
N ALA A 192 -8.99 3.02 2.49
CA ALA A 192 -8.94 1.56 2.62
C ALA A 192 -7.54 1.02 2.92
N GLY A 193 -6.49 1.64 2.35
CA GLY A 193 -5.11 1.16 2.37
C GLY A 193 -4.29 1.54 3.60
N LYS A 194 -2.98 1.24 3.54
CA LYS A 194 -1.98 1.65 4.56
C LYS A 194 -1.90 3.18 4.65
N PRO A 195 -1.75 3.77 5.82
CA PRO A 195 -1.48 3.18 7.13
C PRO A 195 -2.73 2.72 7.91
N HIS A 196 -3.92 2.81 7.32
CA HIS A 196 -5.18 2.64 8.04
C HIS A 196 -5.46 1.18 8.41
N ARG A 197 -6.11 1.00 9.57
CA ARG A 197 -6.39 -0.33 10.17
C ARG A 197 -7.14 -1.33 9.28
N PRO A 198 -8.07 -0.94 8.37
CA PRO A 198 -8.83 -1.92 7.59
C PRO A 198 -7.95 -2.89 6.81
N ILE A 199 -6.90 -2.42 6.13
CA ILE A 199 -6.05 -3.29 5.33
C ILE A 199 -5.19 -4.24 6.20
N TYR A 200 -4.71 -3.78 7.36
CA TYR A 200 -3.97 -4.64 8.31
C TYR A 200 -4.88 -5.72 8.92
N ARG A 201 -6.13 -5.39 9.25
CA ARG A 201 -7.11 -6.37 9.73
C ARG A 201 -7.42 -7.43 8.68
N ALA A 202 -7.58 -7.03 7.42
CA ALA A 202 -7.77 -7.95 6.31
C ALA A 202 -6.54 -8.88 6.15
N ALA A 203 -5.32 -8.33 6.16
CA ALA A 203 -4.09 -9.11 6.05
C ALA A 203 -3.89 -10.09 7.21
N ILE A 204 -4.21 -9.70 8.44
CA ILE A 204 -4.20 -10.60 9.61
C ILE A 204 -5.27 -11.69 9.46
N GLY A 205 -6.45 -11.36 8.92
CA GLY A 205 -7.50 -12.33 8.62
C GLY A 205 -7.04 -13.40 7.63
N GLU A 206 -6.41 -12.98 6.53
CA GLU A 206 -5.84 -13.88 5.53
C GLU A 206 -4.70 -14.74 6.09
N ALA A 207 -3.82 -14.16 6.92
CA ALA A 207 -2.77 -14.91 7.59
C ALA A 207 -3.35 -15.99 8.52
N ARG A 208 -4.40 -15.67 9.30
CA ARG A 208 -5.10 -16.65 10.15
C ARG A 208 -5.78 -17.75 9.35
N ALA A 209 -6.38 -17.41 8.22
CA ALA A 209 -6.98 -18.40 7.32
C ALA A 209 -5.93 -19.34 6.71
N ALA A 210 -4.69 -18.86 6.46
CA ALA A 210 -3.63 -19.64 5.87
C ALA A 210 -2.90 -20.56 6.87
N ARG A 211 -2.64 -20.06 8.11
CA ARG A 211 -1.79 -20.81 9.08
C ARG A 211 -2.46 -21.20 10.39
N GLY A 212 -3.64 -20.66 10.70
CA GLY A 212 -4.25 -20.78 12.04
C GLY A 212 -3.82 -19.64 12.98
N PRO A 213 -4.04 -19.78 14.31
CA PRO A 213 -3.78 -18.75 15.29
C PRO A 213 -2.28 -18.46 15.47
N PHE A 214 -1.95 -17.19 15.76
CA PHE A 214 -0.62 -16.69 16.10
C PHE A 214 -0.73 -15.46 17.01
N GLU A 215 0.37 -15.15 17.72
CA GLU A 215 0.46 -13.97 18.59
C GLU A 215 0.80 -12.72 17.78
N ALA A 216 0.23 -11.57 18.16
CA ALA A 216 0.49 -10.29 17.50
C ALA A 216 1.98 -9.89 17.55
N SER A 217 2.68 -10.23 18.62
CA SER A 217 4.13 -10.00 18.80
C SER A 217 5.01 -10.79 17.82
N ARG A 218 4.44 -11.77 17.11
CA ARG A 218 5.11 -12.59 16.10
C ARG A 218 4.74 -12.19 14.67
N VAL A 219 4.25 -10.95 14.50
CA VAL A 219 3.96 -10.36 13.19
C VAL A 219 5.03 -9.32 12.87
N LEU A 220 5.58 -9.39 11.66
CA LEU A 220 6.53 -8.42 11.12
C LEU A 220 5.92 -7.75 9.90
N ALA A 221 5.93 -6.42 9.86
CA ALA A 221 5.73 -5.66 8.63
C ALA A 221 7.08 -5.45 7.93
N ILE A 222 7.09 -5.42 6.60
CA ILE A 222 8.22 -5.04 5.75
C ILE A 222 7.74 -3.95 4.80
N GLY A 223 8.43 -2.81 4.74
CA GLY A 223 8.06 -1.72 3.84
C GLY A 223 9.08 -0.60 3.80
N ASP A 224 8.90 0.32 2.85
CA ASP A 224 9.79 1.46 2.61
C ASP A 224 9.09 2.82 2.79
N GLY A 225 7.75 2.84 2.72
CA GLY A 225 6.96 4.06 2.79
C GLY A 225 6.79 4.58 4.22
N MET A 226 7.29 5.80 4.49
CA MET A 226 7.17 6.42 5.81
C MET A 226 5.71 6.66 6.21
N PRO A 227 4.87 7.32 5.35
CA PRO A 227 3.48 7.62 5.70
C PRO A 227 2.56 6.39 5.68
N THR A 228 2.98 5.29 5.11
CA THR A 228 2.17 4.10 4.86
C THR A 228 2.61 2.91 5.71
N ASP A 229 3.75 2.32 5.39
CA ASP A 229 4.24 1.10 6.06
C ASP A 229 4.69 1.37 7.49
N VAL A 230 5.52 2.42 7.66
CA VAL A 230 6.13 2.71 8.97
C VAL A 230 5.07 3.17 9.96
N ARG A 231 4.25 4.15 9.59
CA ARG A 231 3.16 4.63 10.45
C ARG A 231 2.11 3.55 10.69
N GLY A 232 1.76 2.79 9.64
CA GLY A 232 0.78 1.73 9.76
C GLY A 232 1.23 0.61 10.71
N ALA A 233 2.47 0.13 10.61
CA ALA A 233 3.02 -0.86 11.53
C ALA A 233 3.05 -0.34 12.97
N GLN A 234 3.44 0.93 13.17
CA GLN A 234 3.46 1.58 14.48
C GLN A 234 2.04 1.69 15.08
N GLU A 235 1.06 2.16 14.31
CA GLU A 235 -0.33 2.31 14.77
C GLU A 235 -1.02 0.96 15.00
N PHE A 236 -0.63 -0.06 14.25
CA PHE A 236 -1.14 -1.41 14.44
C PHE A 236 -0.45 -2.15 15.59
N GLY A 237 0.73 -1.69 16.02
CA GLY A 237 1.50 -2.22 17.14
C GLY A 237 2.28 -3.48 16.80
N ILE A 238 2.81 -3.59 15.58
CA ILE A 238 3.64 -4.70 15.11
C ILE A 238 5.06 -4.24 14.79
N ASP A 239 6.02 -5.19 14.84
CA ASP A 239 7.40 -4.92 14.48
C ASP A 239 7.53 -4.57 12.99
N LEU A 240 8.50 -3.70 12.65
CA LEU A 240 8.80 -3.29 11.28
C LEU A 240 10.25 -3.55 10.91
N LEU A 241 10.45 -4.14 9.73
CA LEU A 241 11.70 -4.11 8.96
C LEU A 241 11.60 -3.02 7.90
N TYR A 242 12.35 -1.94 8.08
CA TYR A 242 12.39 -0.82 7.15
C TYR A 242 13.36 -1.10 6.00
N ILE A 243 12.89 -0.89 4.77
CA ILE A 243 13.69 -1.05 3.53
C ILE A 243 14.19 0.33 3.10
N GLY A 244 15.50 0.53 3.24
CA GLY A 244 16.09 1.86 3.07
C GLY A 244 16.29 2.30 1.62
N ALA A 245 16.36 1.40 0.64
CA ALA A 245 16.55 1.75 -0.77
C ALA A 245 15.22 1.89 -1.54
N GLY A 246 14.16 2.32 -0.84
CA GLY A 246 12.85 2.60 -1.39
C GLY A 246 12.63 4.10 -1.67
N ILE A 247 11.38 4.55 -1.55
CA ILE A 247 10.93 5.89 -1.98
C ILE A 247 11.64 7.06 -1.28
N HIS A 248 12.22 6.84 -0.08
CA HIS A 248 12.95 7.86 0.69
C HIS A 248 14.47 7.78 0.54
N ALA A 249 14.98 6.95 -0.39
CA ALA A 249 16.43 6.71 -0.55
C ALA A 249 17.24 8.01 -0.75
N ALA A 250 16.69 8.99 -1.46
CA ALA A 250 17.34 10.28 -1.73
C ALA A 250 17.69 11.09 -0.47
N ASP A 251 16.98 10.86 0.66
CA ASP A 251 17.20 11.59 1.91
C ASP A 251 18.51 11.17 2.63
N TYR A 252 18.96 9.92 2.42
CA TYR A 252 20.08 9.34 3.20
C TYR A 252 20.97 8.39 2.41
N MET A 253 20.75 8.19 1.09
CA MET A 253 21.65 7.39 0.25
C MET A 253 22.49 8.27 -0.67
N THR A 254 23.68 7.76 -1.02
CA THR A 254 24.53 8.28 -2.09
C THR A 254 24.91 7.11 -2.99
N GLY A 255 24.28 7.04 -4.18
CA GLY A 255 24.31 5.85 -5.00
C GLY A 255 23.66 4.68 -4.25
N GLU A 256 24.34 3.53 -4.22
CA GLU A 256 23.84 2.33 -3.50
C GLU A 256 24.19 2.30 -2.01
N LYS A 257 24.92 3.29 -1.51
CA LYS A 257 25.42 3.31 -0.13
C LYS A 257 24.51 4.14 0.76
N THR A 258 23.96 3.51 1.81
CA THR A 258 23.22 4.18 2.86
C THR A 258 24.17 4.84 3.84
N ASP A 259 23.95 6.13 4.11
CA ASP A 259 24.57 6.85 5.24
C ASP A 259 23.69 6.60 6.49
N GLU A 260 24.18 5.75 7.39
CA GLU A 260 23.45 5.37 8.60
C GLU A 260 23.18 6.55 9.55
N ALA A 261 24.06 7.55 9.58
CA ALA A 261 23.85 8.73 10.43
C ALA A 261 22.69 9.58 9.88
N ARG A 262 22.65 9.79 8.57
CA ARG A 262 21.56 10.49 7.88
C ARG A 262 20.25 9.70 7.99
N LEU A 263 20.26 8.37 7.81
CA LEU A 263 19.08 7.52 7.99
C LEU A 263 18.52 7.66 9.42
N ASN A 264 19.37 7.57 10.45
CA ASN A 264 18.95 7.71 11.84
C ASN A 264 18.38 9.11 12.12
N ALA A 265 18.98 10.16 11.54
CA ALA A 265 18.48 11.53 11.65
C ALA A 265 17.09 11.67 10.97
N PHE A 266 16.92 11.07 9.79
CA PHE A 266 15.65 11.02 9.07
C PHE A 266 14.57 10.32 9.91
N LEU A 267 14.80 9.08 10.37
CA LEU A 267 13.86 8.34 11.19
C LEU A 267 13.47 9.10 12.47
N LYS A 268 14.45 9.78 13.11
CA LYS A 268 14.19 10.61 14.28
C LYS A 268 13.33 11.83 13.95
N LYS A 269 13.59 12.50 12.82
CA LYS A 269 12.79 13.64 12.33
C LYS A 269 11.34 13.23 12.10
N GLU A 270 11.13 12.05 11.53
CA GLU A 270 9.80 11.48 11.29
C GLU A 270 9.11 10.95 12.57
N GLY A 271 9.82 10.91 13.71
CA GLY A 271 9.27 10.45 14.99
C GLY A 271 8.98 8.95 15.03
N VAL A 272 9.74 8.16 14.27
CA VAL A 272 9.54 6.71 14.13
C VAL A 272 10.78 5.91 14.54
N ALA A 273 10.57 4.67 14.97
CA ALA A 273 11.65 3.78 15.41
C ALA A 273 11.37 2.34 14.93
N PRO A 274 11.60 2.05 13.64
CA PRO A 274 11.51 0.66 13.16
C PRO A 274 12.47 -0.23 13.95
N LYS A 275 12.08 -1.45 14.19
CA LYS A 275 12.91 -2.39 14.98
C LYS A 275 14.16 -2.81 14.20
N TRP A 276 13.98 -3.05 12.92
CA TRP A 276 15.01 -3.50 11.99
C TRP A 276 15.08 -2.60 10.76
N TRP A 277 16.24 -2.56 10.14
CA TRP A 277 16.39 -1.97 8.82
C TRP A 277 17.45 -2.69 8.00
N MET A 278 17.31 -2.64 6.68
CA MET A 278 18.30 -3.04 5.69
C MET A 278 18.11 -2.24 4.40
N PRO A 279 19.14 -2.13 3.53
CA PRO A 279 18.98 -1.37 2.28
C PRO A 279 17.94 -1.98 1.34
N ARG A 280 18.05 -3.28 1.05
CA ARG A 280 17.11 -4.07 0.23
C ARG A 280 16.83 -5.39 0.91
N LEU A 281 15.67 -5.95 0.67
CA LEU A 281 15.28 -7.24 1.22
C LEU A 281 16.10 -8.36 0.56
N ILE A 282 16.94 -9.05 1.36
CA ILE A 282 17.81 -10.13 0.90
C ILE A 282 17.89 -11.27 1.91
#